data_089a1b0f53e77b9aceb8e1a9b3151c29
#
_entry.id   089a1b0f53e77b9aceb8e1a9b3151c29
#
_cell.length_a   1.000
_cell.length_b   1.000
_cell.length_c   1.000
_cell.angle_alpha   90.00
_cell.angle_beta   90.00
_cell.angle_gamma   90.00
#
_symmetry.space_group_name_H-M   'P 1'
#
loop_
_entity.id
_entity.type
_entity.pdbx_description
1 polymer ?
#
loop_
_entity_poly.entity_id
_entity_poly.type
_entity_poly.pdbx_seq_one_letter_code
_entity_poly.pdbx_strand_id
1 'polypeptide(L)'
;GQTFTPSAATEQLVTDQIQVILDEYGDEGEEIISDAQAYADGVNYYAAQNPQQVLPFALPVTGKDIMAGFVFKLPLFYGFDSVIGELFDPDHPRELAKQGELALSFTDEPPPEIGSQGVAVSRELSDDGVVRLLVNSHQPLTGPVAWYEARLHSEEGWDMVGGTFPGSPIILHGHNRHLGWSNTVNKPDLVDIYQLTVNPDNENQYLLDGQWVDLEVETADILVKLFGPLRWTFSEPLYFSRHGPVLKLDHGTFAVRWAGMGEARTLEQYLALNKASNQAEFEQALAMGTQPSINYIYADAEGNIAHYYNAMFPKRLEGWDWQKDLPGDRSDLIWQDYLPFSAVPMTKNPASGFVFNANNTPYVSSVGAGQPKAEEFSPTLGIETKMTNRAHRLRRLLA
;
A
#
# COMPACT_ATOMS: atom_id res chain seq x y z
N GLY A 1 22.59 -9.97 11.68
CA GLY A 1 21.54 -9.06 11.26
C GLY A 1 21.73 -7.69 11.89
N GLN A 2 21.38 -6.67 11.16
CA GLN A 2 21.26 -5.32 11.71
C GLN A 2 19.94 -5.26 12.47
N THR A 3 19.93 -4.62 13.63
CA THR A 3 18.70 -4.26 14.33
C THR A 3 18.51 -2.76 14.21
N PHE A 4 17.33 -2.36 13.79
CA PHE A 4 16.93 -0.97 13.69
C PHE A 4 16.03 -0.63 14.89
N THR A 5 16.28 0.50 15.51
CA THR A 5 15.37 1.06 16.52
C THR A 5 14.62 2.20 15.85
N PRO A 6 13.28 2.18 15.83
CA PRO A 6 12.51 3.27 15.27
C PRO A 6 12.86 4.61 15.91
N SER A 7 12.78 5.70 15.14
CA SER A 7 12.94 7.04 15.70
C SER A 7 11.78 7.39 16.63
N ALA A 8 12.00 8.37 17.52
CA ALA A 8 10.93 8.86 18.39
C ALA A 8 9.72 9.38 17.57
N ALA A 9 9.98 9.97 16.39
CA ALA A 9 8.92 10.42 15.49
C ALA A 9 8.11 9.25 14.92
N THR A 10 8.75 8.15 14.52
CA THR A 10 8.05 6.94 14.06
C THR A 10 7.20 6.33 15.18
N GLU A 11 7.74 6.27 16.40
CA GLU A 11 7.01 5.80 17.57
C GLU A 11 5.80 6.70 17.89
N GLN A 12 5.97 8.01 17.76
CA GLN A 12 4.90 8.98 17.97
C GLN A 12 3.83 8.85 16.88
N LEU A 13 4.22 8.70 15.61
CA LEU A 13 3.31 8.49 14.50
C LEU A 13 2.34 7.33 14.77
N VAL A 14 2.86 6.16 15.17
CA VAL A 14 2.01 5.00 15.48
C VAL A 14 1.07 5.31 16.65
N THR A 15 1.55 6.04 17.66
CA THR A 15 0.73 6.44 18.82
C THR A 15 -0.39 7.39 18.40
N ASP A 16 -0.08 8.38 17.56
CA ASP A 16 -1.06 9.35 17.07
C ASP A 16 -2.12 8.67 16.18
N GLN A 17 -1.74 7.71 15.35
CA GLN A 17 -2.68 6.95 14.54
C GLN A 17 -3.59 6.04 15.39
N ILE A 18 -3.06 5.43 16.45
CA ILE A 18 -3.89 4.70 17.42
C ILE A 18 -4.91 5.66 18.07
N GLN A 19 -4.49 6.88 18.42
CA GLN A 19 -5.40 7.85 19.00
C GLN A 19 -6.49 8.29 18.02
N VAL A 20 -6.15 8.48 16.73
CA VAL A 20 -7.14 8.76 15.67
C VAL A 20 -8.18 7.64 15.58
N ILE A 21 -7.75 6.37 15.59
CA ILE A 21 -8.64 5.22 15.57
C ILE A 21 -9.62 5.26 16.76
N LEU A 22 -9.12 5.53 17.96
CA LEU A 22 -9.96 5.62 19.17
C LEU A 22 -10.92 6.81 19.13
N ASP A 23 -10.48 7.97 18.65
CA ASP A 23 -11.28 9.19 18.60
C ASP A 23 -12.38 9.13 17.52
N GLU A 24 -12.10 8.50 16.36
CA GLU A 24 -13.03 8.43 15.25
C GLU A 24 -14.04 7.28 15.38
N TYR A 25 -13.63 6.14 15.96
CA TYR A 25 -14.42 4.91 15.93
C TYR A 25 -14.85 4.43 17.32
N GLY A 26 -14.42 5.08 18.41
CA GLY A 26 -14.87 4.77 19.77
C GLY A 26 -14.74 3.29 20.13
N ASP A 27 -15.84 2.63 20.45
CA ASP A 27 -15.87 1.22 20.86
C ASP A 27 -15.33 0.27 19.77
N GLU A 28 -15.56 0.55 18.49
CA GLU A 28 -15.00 -0.22 17.37
C GLU A 28 -13.47 -0.04 17.28
N GLY A 29 -12.99 1.16 17.56
CA GLY A 29 -11.56 1.47 17.65
C GLY A 29 -10.89 0.72 18.80
N GLU A 30 -11.54 0.65 19.96
CA GLU A 30 -11.05 -0.14 21.10
C GLU A 30 -10.98 -1.64 20.77
N GLU A 31 -11.92 -2.18 20.00
CA GLU A 31 -11.90 -3.57 19.53
C GLU A 31 -10.67 -3.84 18.68
N ILE A 32 -10.36 -2.97 17.71
CA ILE A 32 -9.19 -3.12 16.83
C ILE A 32 -7.88 -3.16 17.62
N ILE A 33 -7.74 -2.26 18.59
CA ILE A 33 -6.54 -2.21 19.45
C ILE A 33 -6.47 -3.45 20.34
N SER A 34 -7.61 -3.92 20.87
CA SER A 34 -7.72 -5.14 21.67
C SER A 34 -7.34 -6.38 20.87
N ASP A 35 -7.79 -6.50 19.62
CA ASP A 35 -7.45 -7.60 18.73
C ASP A 35 -5.96 -7.64 18.41
N ALA A 36 -5.37 -6.47 18.13
CA ALA A 36 -3.92 -6.36 17.94
C ALA A 36 -3.16 -6.81 19.20
N GLN A 37 -3.61 -6.41 20.39
CA GLN A 37 -3.00 -6.82 21.67
C GLN A 37 -3.20 -8.32 21.93
N ALA A 38 -4.39 -8.87 21.67
CA ALA A 38 -4.66 -10.30 21.84
C ALA A 38 -3.76 -11.15 20.94
N TYR A 39 -3.50 -10.69 19.70
CA TYR A 39 -2.54 -11.35 18.82
C TYR A 39 -1.12 -11.30 19.40
N ALA A 40 -0.69 -10.15 19.90
CA ALA A 40 0.62 -9.98 20.54
C ALA A 40 0.76 -10.88 21.79
N ASP A 41 -0.30 -11.01 22.58
CA ASP A 41 -0.31 -11.90 23.75
C ASP A 41 -0.16 -13.37 23.35
N GLY A 42 -0.78 -13.78 22.24
CA GLY A 42 -0.60 -15.11 21.64
C GLY A 42 0.86 -15.38 21.22
N VAL A 43 1.51 -14.38 20.58
CA VAL A 43 2.93 -14.44 20.22
C VAL A 43 3.80 -14.58 21.47
N ASN A 44 3.55 -13.77 22.51
CA ASN A 44 4.29 -13.82 23.76
C ASN A 44 4.08 -15.14 24.50
N TYR A 45 2.86 -15.67 24.48
CA TYR A 45 2.57 -16.99 25.06
C TYR A 45 3.36 -18.09 24.37
N TYR A 46 3.36 -18.14 23.01
CA TYR A 46 4.16 -19.10 22.26
C TYR A 46 5.65 -18.96 22.56
N ALA A 47 6.15 -17.74 22.61
CA ALA A 47 7.54 -17.42 22.92
C ALA A 47 7.97 -17.97 24.30
N ALA A 48 7.11 -17.81 25.30
CA ALA A 48 7.36 -18.33 26.65
C ALA A 48 7.43 -19.87 26.70
N GLN A 49 6.64 -20.56 25.86
CA GLN A 49 6.66 -22.01 25.75
C GLN A 49 7.83 -22.53 24.88
N ASN A 50 8.37 -21.69 24.00
CA ASN A 50 9.38 -22.07 23.00
C ASN A 50 10.59 -21.11 23.02
N PRO A 51 11.26 -20.86 24.16
CA PRO A 51 12.27 -19.80 24.28
C PRO A 51 13.49 -20.00 23.39
N GLN A 52 13.70 -21.22 22.90
CA GLN A 52 14.81 -21.55 21.98
C GLN A 52 14.53 -21.23 20.51
N GLN A 53 13.27 -20.96 20.17
CA GLN A 53 12.83 -20.69 18.80
C GLN A 53 12.61 -19.19 18.53
N VAL A 54 12.75 -18.36 19.54
CA VAL A 54 12.47 -16.93 19.46
C VAL A 54 13.70 -16.08 19.73
N LEU A 55 13.67 -14.85 19.24
CA LEU A 55 14.73 -13.88 19.50
C LEU A 55 14.37 -13.08 20.77
N PRO A 56 15.09 -13.26 21.89
CA PRO A 56 14.69 -12.67 23.18
C PRO A 56 14.60 -11.13 23.16
N PHE A 57 15.36 -10.47 22.28
CA PHE A 57 15.36 -9.01 22.19
C PHE A 57 14.10 -8.46 21.48
N ALA A 58 13.33 -9.31 20.82
CA ALA A 58 12.08 -8.93 20.15
C ALA A 58 10.84 -9.12 21.05
N LEU A 59 11.04 -9.41 22.32
CA LEU A 59 9.99 -9.70 23.30
C LEU A 59 10.02 -8.70 24.47
N PRO A 60 8.88 -8.42 25.08
CA PRO A 60 7.53 -8.81 24.65
C PRO A 60 7.06 -8.03 23.43
N VAL A 61 6.23 -8.65 22.59
CA VAL A 61 5.50 -8.00 21.51
C VAL A 61 4.24 -7.35 22.09
N THR A 62 3.90 -6.16 21.61
CA THR A 62 2.71 -5.41 22.02
C THR A 62 1.74 -5.23 20.85
N GLY A 63 0.48 -4.86 21.10
CA GLY A 63 -0.47 -4.50 20.07
C GLY A 63 0.03 -3.34 19.18
N LYS A 64 0.73 -2.38 19.78
CA LYS A 64 1.39 -1.29 19.03
C LYS A 64 2.42 -1.82 18.02
N ASP A 65 3.21 -2.84 18.37
CA ASP A 65 4.19 -3.45 17.45
C ASP A 65 3.49 -4.15 16.27
N ILE A 66 2.32 -4.75 16.51
CA ILE A 66 1.51 -5.35 15.46
C ILE A 66 1.05 -4.28 14.46
N MET A 67 0.55 -3.16 14.94
CA MET A 67 0.14 -2.03 14.09
C MET A 67 1.32 -1.40 13.37
N ALA A 68 2.43 -1.16 14.06
CA ALA A 68 3.66 -0.63 13.48
C ALA A 68 4.22 -1.53 12.37
N GLY A 69 3.99 -2.85 12.47
CA GLY A 69 4.39 -3.80 11.43
C GLY A 69 3.78 -3.53 10.07
N PHE A 70 2.57 -2.94 10.00
CA PHE A 70 1.96 -2.50 8.75
C PHE A 70 2.64 -1.23 8.22
N VAL A 71 2.90 -0.24 9.08
CA VAL A 71 3.62 1.00 8.71
C VAL A 71 4.96 0.69 8.03
N PHE A 72 5.70 -0.28 8.56
CA PHE A 72 6.99 -0.70 8.00
C PHE A 72 6.87 -1.47 6.68
N LYS A 73 5.86 -2.33 6.54
CA LYS A 73 5.70 -3.20 5.36
C LYS A 73 5.13 -2.46 4.16
N LEU A 74 4.24 -1.49 4.37
CA LEU A 74 3.52 -0.82 3.29
C LEU A 74 4.45 -0.15 2.27
N PRO A 75 5.45 0.67 2.65
CA PRO A 75 6.34 1.30 1.68
C PRO A 75 7.06 0.28 0.78
N LEU A 76 7.58 -0.79 1.37
CA LEU A 76 8.32 -1.83 0.66
C LEU A 76 7.42 -2.66 -0.26
N PHE A 77 6.18 -2.90 0.15
CA PHE A 77 5.23 -3.67 -0.66
C PHE A 77 4.79 -2.93 -1.93
N TYR A 78 4.77 -1.60 -1.91
CA TYR A 78 4.30 -0.76 -3.02
C TYR A 78 5.42 -0.14 -3.87
N GLY A 79 6.64 -0.64 -3.77
CA GLY A 79 7.74 -0.29 -4.67
C GLY A 79 8.51 0.98 -4.27
N PHE A 80 8.31 1.49 -3.06
CA PHE A 80 9.08 2.63 -2.54
C PHE A 80 10.59 2.37 -2.53
N ASP A 81 11.01 1.12 -2.26
CA ASP A 81 12.40 0.67 -2.30
C ASP A 81 13.02 0.80 -3.70
N SER A 82 12.24 0.55 -4.76
CA SER A 82 12.71 0.73 -6.14
C SER A 82 12.99 2.20 -6.43
N VAL A 83 12.09 3.09 -6.02
CA VAL A 83 12.25 4.55 -6.21
C VAL A 83 13.45 5.08 -5.44
N ILE A 84 13.63 4.63 -4.19
CA ILE A 84 14.83 4.98 -3.40
C ILE A 84 16.10 4.42 -4.07
N GLY A 85 16.04 3.19 -4.61
CA GLY A 85 17.15 2.60 -5.38
C GLY A 85 17.55 3.44 -6.59
N GLU A 86 16.58 3.97 -7.34
CA GLU A 86 16.82 4.88 -8.46
C GLU A 86 17.50 6.19 -8.01
N LEU A 87 17.11 6.75 -6.86
CA LEU A 87 17.74 7.97 -6.32
C LEU A 87 19.20 7.78 -5.94
N PHE A 88 19.60 6.56 -5.52
CA PHE A 88 20.99 6.24 -5.21
C PHE A 88 21.85 5.95 -6.45
N ASP A 89 21.26 5.88 -7.66
CA ASP A 89 22.00 5.74 -8.89
C ASP A 89 22.62 7.11 -9.27
N PRO A 90 23.97 7.20 -9.42
CA PRO A 90 24.62 8.45 -9.81
C PRO A 90 24.17 8.97 -11.19
N ASP A 91 23.75 8.07 -12.07
CA ASP A 91 23.26 8.39 -13.40
C ASP A 91 21.74 8.68 -13.39
N HIS A 92 21.16 8.91 -12.24
CA HIS A 92 19.75 9.17 -11.96
C HIS A 92 18.90 9.42 -13.22
N PRO A 93 18.03 8.47 -13.62
CA PRO A 93 17.43 8.48 -14.96
C PRO A 93 16.29 9.48 -15.13
N ARG A 94 15.81 10.10 -14.05
CA ARG A 94 14.66 11.01 -14.10
C ARG A 94 15.08 12.42 -14.52
N GLU A 95 14.29 13.03 -15.38
CA GLU A 95 14.44 14.42 -15.78
C GLU A 95 13.59 15.33 -14.89
N LEU A 96 14.00 16.58 -14.74
CA LEU A 96 13.21 17.60 -14.04
C LEU A 96 11.98 17.95 -14.88
N ALA A 97 10.79 17.83 -14.29
CA ALA A 97 9.52 18.17 -14.93
C ALA A 97 9.41 19.67 -15.19
N LYS A 98 8.76 20.01 -16.31
CA LYS A 98 8.43 21.40 -16.66
C LYS A 98 6.93 21.58 -16.75
N GLN A 99 6.47 22.75 -16.39
CA GLN A 99 5.04 23.08 -16.49
C GLN A 99 4.57 22.97 -17.94
N GLY A 100 3.46 22.27 -18.15
CA GLY A 100 2.90 21.98 -19.47
C GLY A 100 3.36 20.67 -20.08
N GLU A 101 4.30 19.95 -19.46
CA GLU A 101 4.66 18.58 -19.83
C GLU A 101 3.68 17.61 -19.17
N LEU A 102 3.15 16.69 -19.96
CA LEU A 102 2.29 15.60 -19.49
C LEU A 102 2.92 14.26 -19.86
N ALA A 103 2.77 13.26 -19.00
CA ALA A 103 3.16 11.90 -19.33
C ALA A 103 2.43 11.43 -20.60
N LEU A 104 3.20 11.09 -21.64
CA LEU A 104 2.64 10.61 -22.91
C LEU A 104 2.38 9.10 -22.90
N SER A 105 3.06 8.36 -22.05
CA SER A 105 2.87 6.91 -21.85
C SER A 105 3.57 6.46 -20.58
N PHE A 106 3.02 5.45 -19.92
CA PHE A 106 3.72 4.73 -18.85
C PHE A 106 4.71 3.76 -19.49
N THR A 107 5.99 3.85 -19.07
CA THR A 107 7.06 3.01 -19.59
C THR A 107 6.72 1.52 -19.43
N ASP A 108 7.02 0.74 -20.48
CA ASP A 108 6.93 -0.72 -20.47
C ASP A 108 8.00 -1.30 -19.53
N GLU A 109 7.75 -1.25 -18.22
CA GLU A 109 8.53 -2.08 -17.32
C GLU A 109 8.36 -3.56 -17.71
N PRO A 110 9.41 -4.37 -17.67
CA PRO A 110 9.29 -5.80 -17.85
C PRO A 110 8.25 -6.34 -16.86
N PRO A 111 7.40 -7.30 -17.27
CA PRO A 111 6.41 -7.87 -16.36
C PRO A 111 7.13 -8.42 -15.12
N PRO A 112 6.58 -8.22 -13.92
CA PRO A 112 7.18 -8.77 -12.71
C PRO A 112 7.29 -10.30 -12.86
N GLU A 113 8.40 -10.85 -12.40
CA GLU A 113 8.64 -12.31 -12.39
C GLU A 113 7.58 -13.03 -11.55
N ILE A 114 7.05 -12.37 -10.52
CA ILE A 114 5.97 -12.83 -9.65
C ILE A 114 4.74 -11.96 -9.92
N GLY A 115 3.60 -12.60 -10.11
CA GLY A 115 2.35 -11.90 -10.37
C GLY A 115 1.20 -12.49 -9.57
N SER A 116 0.00 -12.03 -9.87
CA SER A 116 -1.24 -12.52 -9.25
C SER A 116 -2.34 -12.60 -10.31
N GLN A 117 -3.39 -13.36 -10.03
CA GLN A 117 -4.62 -13.33 -10.82
C GLN A 117 -5.84 -13.59 -9.96
N GLY A 118 -6.88 -12.84 -10.24
CA GLY A 118 -8.22 -13.04 -9.68
C GLY A 118 -9.25 -13.05 -10.80
N VAL A 119 -10.29 -13.85 -10.64
CA VAL A 119 -11.43 -13.91 -11.56
C VAL A 119 -12.70 -14.05 -10.75
N ALA A 120 -13.71 -13.23 -11.05
CA ALA A 120 -15.06 -13.46 -10.54
C ALA A 120 -16.00 -13.70 -11.73
N VAL A 121 -16.85 -14.71 -11.60
CA VAL A 121 -17.81 -15.13 -12.63
C VAL A 121 -19.22 -15.11 -12.02
N SER A 122 -20.13 -14.46 -12.71
CA SER A 122 -21.53 -14.33 -12.30
C SER A 122 -22.30 -15.66 -12.45
N ARG A 123 -23.49 -15.68 -11.86
CA ARG A 123 -24.39 -16.85 -11.93
C ARG A 123 -24.77 -17.22 -13.34
N GLU A 124 -24.92 -16.22 -14.24
CA GLU A 124 -25.38 -16.38 -15.61
C GLU A 124 -24.38 -17.12 -16.48
N LEU A 125 -23.08 -17.04 -16.16
CA LEU A 125 -22.02 -17.77 -16.86
C LEU A 125 -21.68 -19.13 -16.23
N SER A 126 -22.32 -19.46 -15.12
CA SER A 126 -22.05 -20.70 -14.38
C SER A 126 -23.12 -21.74 -14.71
N ASP A 127 -22.75 -22.96 -15.13
CA ASP A 127 -23.69 -24.03 -15.48
C ASP A 127 -24.66 -24.40 -14.35
N ASP A 128 -24.25 -24.20 -13.10
CA ASP A 128 -25.02 -24.50 -11.89
C ASP A 128 -25.61 -23.25 -11.22
N GLY A 129 -25.48 -22.08 -11.83
CA GLY A 129 -26.02 -20.82 -11.30
C GLY A 129 -25.33 -20.31 -10.04
N VAL A 130 -24.08 -20.72 -9.78
CA VAL A 130 -23.30 -20.31 -8.60
C VAL A 130 -22.25 -19.25 -8.99
N VAL A 131 -22.16 -18.19 -8.21
CA VAL A 131 -21.07 -17.20 -8.37
C VAL A 131 -19.74 -17.87 -8.00
N ARG A 132 -18.70 -17.60 -8.75
CA ARG A 132 -17.37 -18.15 -8.51
C ARG A 132 -16.32 -17.07 -8.41
N LEU A 133 -15.44 -17.25 -7.42
CA LEU A 133 -14.26 -16.40 -7.22
C LEU A 133 -13.00 -17.27 -7.25
N LEU A 134 -12.06 -16.96 -8.14
CA LEU A 134 -10.72 -17.51 -8.15
C LEU A 134 -9.79 -16.57 -7.41
N VAL A 135 -9.13 -17.09 -6.39
CA VAL A 135 -8.13 -16.37 -5.57
C VAL A 135 -6.76 -16.99 -5.82
N ASN A 136 -5.86 -16.23 -6.43
CA ASN A 136 -4.50 -16.72 -6.72
C ASN A 136 -3.48 -15.57 -6.72
N SER A 137 -3.10 -15.14 -5.53
CA SER A 137 -2.05 -14.13 -5.34
C SER A 137 -0.71 -14.84 -5.12
N HIS A 138 0.26 -14.55 -5.99
CA HIS A 138 1.59 -15.16 -5.93
C HIS A 138 2.44 -14.45 -4.89
N GLN A 139 2.98 -15.19 -3.95
CA GLN A 139 3.89 -14.71 -2.93
C GLN A 139 5.04 -15.70 -2.74
N PRO A 140 6.17 -15.28 -2.14
CA PRO A 140 7.25 -16.19 -1.76
C PRO A 140 6.75 -17.33 -0.87
N LEU A 141 7.39 -18.50 -0.99
CA LEU A 141 7.05 -19.67 -0.17
C LEU A 141 7.56 -19.54 1.28
N THR A 142 8.44 -18.59 1.56
CA THR A 142 9.05 -18.33 2.87
C THR A 142 9.21 -16.83 3.09
N GLY A 143 9.36 -16.42 4.36
CA GLY A 143 9.58 -15.03 4.73
C GLY A 143 8.32 -14.29 5.17
N PRO A 144 8.42 -12.98 5.43
CA PRO A 144 7.38 -12.21 6.12
C PRO A 144 6.12 -11.95 5.27
N VAL A 145 6.17 -12.23 3.98
CA VAL A 145 5.03 -12.07 3.05
C VAL A 145 4.62 -13.41 2.41
N ALA A 146 5.06 -14.54 2.96
CA ALA A 146 4.57 -15.85 2.57
C ALA A 146 3.12 -16.05 3.05
N TRP A 147 2.28 -16.69 2.22
CA TRP A 147 0.91 -16.97 2.63
C TRP A 147 0.86 -17.99 3.75
N TYR A 148 0.08 -17.67 4.78
CA TYR A 148 -0.37 -18.58 5.81
C TYR A 148 -1.89 -18.67 5.74
N GLU A 149 -2.44 -19.87 5.53
CA GLU A 149 -3.88 -20.09 5.49
C GLU A 149 -4.43 -20.16 6.92
N ALA A 150 -5.47 -19.38 7.18
CA ALA A 150 -6.12 -19.33 8.48
C ALA A 150 -7.64 -19.19 8.34
N ARG A 151 -8.36 -19.66 9.34
CA ARG A 151 -9.76 -19.35 9.58
C ARG A 151 -9.87 -18.64 10.92
N LEU A 152 -10.45 -17.45 10.90
CA LEU A 152 -10.76 -16.67 12.08
C LEU A 152 -12.27 -16.69 12.29
N HIS A 153 -12.70 -17.08 13.49
CA HIS A 153 -14.12 -17.16 13.82
C HIS A 153 -14.35 -16.60 15.21
N SER A 154 -15.29 -15.67 15.32
CA SER A 154 -15.86 -15.14 16.57
C SER A 154 -17.37 -15.10 16.46
N GLU A 155 -18.07 -15.37 17.55
CA GLU A 155 -19.54 -15.22 17.60
C GLU A 155 -20.00 -13.76 17.54
N GLU A 156 -19.05 -12.81 17.61
CA GLU A 156 -19.26 -11.37 17.42
C GLU A 156 -19.30 -10.93 15.96
N GLY A 157 -19.50 -11.87 15.02
CA GLY A 157 -19.73 -11.59 13.60
C GLY A 157 -18.50 -11.76 12.70
N TRP A 158 -17.40 -12.29 13.21
CA TRP A 158 -16.21 -12.57 12.41
C TRP A 158 -16.10 -14.06 12.03
N ASP A 159 -16.28 -14.39 10.76
CA ASP A 159 -16.10 -15.77 10.25
C ASP A 159 -15.45 -15.72 8.87
N MET A 160 -14.13 -15.54 8.84
CA MET A 160 -13.35 -15.33 7.62
C MET A 160 -12.32 -16.46 7.46
N VAL A 161 -12.14 -16.95 6.22
CA VAL A 161 -11.12 -17.93 5.85
C VAL A 161 -10.33 -17.42 4.65
N GLY A 162 -9.02 -17.63 4.67
CA GLY A 162 -8.16 -17.27 3.55
C GLY A 162 -6.70 -17.14 3.92
N GLY A 163 -5.98 -16.33 3.15
CA GLY A 163 -4.56 -16.08 3.32
C GLY A 163 -4.27 -14.84 4.16
N THR A 164 -3.31 -14.99 5.05
CA THR A 164 -2.71 -13.89 5.81
C THR A 164 -1.19 -13.93 5.74
N PHE A 165 -0.53 -12.85 6.15
CA PHE A 165 0.93 -12.83 6.32
C PHE A 165 1.31 -13.10 7.77
N PRO A 166 2.46 -13.73 8.05
CA PRO A 166 2.98 -13.85 9.39
C PRO A 166 3.07 -12.49 10.10
N GLY A 167 2.52 -12.40 11.31
CA GLY A 167 2.44 -11.16 12.08
C GLY A 167 1.21 -10.30 11.77
N SER A 168 0.23 -10.83 11.02
CA SER A 168 -1.04 -10.16 10.75
C SER A 168 -2.20 -10.90 11.43
N PRO A 169 -3.02 -10.26 12.26
CA PRO A 169 -4.16 -10.86 12.94
C PRO A 169 -5.41 -11.00 12.08
N ILE A 170 -5.37 -10.56 10.82
CA ILE A 170 -6.50 -10.47 9.91
C ILE A 170 -6.30 -11.32 8.65
N ILE A 171 -7.38 -11.63 7.94
CA ILE A 171 -7.33 -12.27 6.61
C ILE A 171 -7.18 -11.18 5.55
N LEU A 172 -6.13 -11.28 4.73
CA LEU A 172 -5.83 -10.29 3.70
C LEU A 172 -6.60 -10.54 2.40
N HIS A 173 -6.88 -11.80 2.06
CA HIS A 173 -7.80 -12.19 0.98
C HIS A 173 -8.42 -13.55 1.26
N GLY A 174 -9.60 -13.76 0.76
CA GLY A 174 -10.37 -14.99 1.01
C GLY A 174 -11.84 -14.74 0.96
N HIS A 175 -12.60 -15.38 1.83
CA HIS A 175 -14.05 -15.22 1.88
C HIS A 175 -14.63 -15.44 3.29
N ASN A 176 -15.76 -14.81 3.54
CA ASN A 176 -16.68 -15.15 4.61
C ASN A 176 -17.92 -15.87 4.03
N ARG A 177 -19.04 -15.91 4.77
CA ARG A 177 -20.27 -16.57 4.29
C ARG A 177 -21.02 -15.77 3.22
N HIS A 178 -20.74 -14.48 3.10
CA HIS A 178 -21.50 -13.53 2.31
C HIS A 178 -20.75 -13.09 1.04
N LEU A 179 -19.45 -12.90 1.16
CA LEU A 179 -18.62 -12.34 0.09
C LEU A 179 -17.18 -12.86 0.18
N GLY A 180 -16.44 -12.60 -0.86
CA GLY A 180 -15.01 -12.86 -0.89
C GLY A 180 -14.29 -11.96 -1.89
N TRP A 181 -12.99 -11.90 -1.76
CA TRP A 181 -12.14 -11.15 -2.70
C TRP A 181 -10.77 -11.79 -2.92
N SER A 182 -10.21 -11.48 -4.06
CA SER A 182 -8.82 -11.77 -4.43
C SER A 182 -8.08 -10.47 -4.64
N ASN A 183 -6.83 -10.40 -4.19
CA ASN A 183 -5.97 -9.25 -4.46
C ASN A 183 -4.98 -9.53 -5.59
N THR A 184 -4.74 -8.52 -6.42
CA THR A 184 -3.64 -8.49 -7.38
C THR A 184 -2.93 -7.14 -7.28
N VAL A 185 -1.60 -7.14 -7.41
CA VAL A 185 -0.83 -5.89 -7.37
C VAL A 185 -1.17 -5.06 -8.62
N ASN A 186 -1.48 -3.79 -8.40
CA ASN A 186 -1.55 -2.73 -9.39
C ASN A 186 -0.32 -1.80 -9.24
N LYS A 187 -0.10 -0.94 -10.21
CA LYS A 187 1.07 -0.07 -10.24
C LYS A 187 0.71 1.36 -10.65
N PRO A 188 -0.17 2.04 -9.90
CA PRO A 188 -0.32 3.49 -10.08
C PRO A 188 0.96 4.19 -9.67
N ASP A 189 1.20 5.35 -10.25
CA ASP A 189 2.28 6.23 -9.78
C ASP A 189 1.86 6.92 -8.48
N LEU A 190 2.49 6.54 -7.38
CA LEU A 190 2.15 7.01 -6.03
C LEU A 190 3.33 7.63 -5.28
N VAL A 191 4.49 7.80 -5.94
CA VAL A 191 5.71 8.31 -5.32
C VAL A 191 6.25 9.47 -6.11
N ASP A 192 6.32 10.64 -5.48
CA ASP A 192 6.80 11.87 -6.07
C ASP A 192 8.17 12.24 -5.52
N ILE A 193 9.08 12.62 -6.42
CA ILE A 193 10.42 13.08 -6.09
C ILE A 193 10.50 14.56 -6.38
N TYR A 194 11.03 15.33 -5.43
CA TYR A 194 11.24 16.77 -5.56
C TYR A 194 12.74 17.08 -5.48
N GLN A 195 13.28 17.70 -6.52
CA GLN A 195 14.65 18.17 -6.51
C GLN A 195 14.73 19.49 -5.74
N LEU A 196 15.37 19.50 -4.57
CA LEU A 196 15.50 20.68 -3.73
C LEU A 196 16.69 21.53 -4.15
N THR A 197 16.47 22.86 -4.20
CA THR A 197 17.55 23.83 -4.33
C THR A 197 18.06 24.19 -2.94
N VAL A 198 19.25 23.72 -2.60
CA VAL A 198 19.86 23.95 -1.28
C VAL A 198 20.53 25.32 -1.23
N ASN A 199 20.47 26.00 -0.07
CA ASN A 199 21.13 27.27 0.17
C ASN A 199 22.67 27.05 0.17
N PRO A 200 23.42 27.74 -0.71
CA PRO A 200 24.87 27.60 -0.78
C PRO A 200 25.61 28.05 0.49
N ASP A 201 24.99 28.91 1.30
CA ASP A 201 25.57 29.41 2.56
C ASP A 201 25.13 28.59 3.79
N ASN A 202 24.10 27.72 3.64
CA ASN A 202 23.59 26.88 4.71
C ASN A 202 22.95 25.59 4.15
N GLU A 203 23.67 24.49 4.18
CA GLU A 203 23.23 23.19 3.65
C GLU A 203 21.97 22.60 4.32
N ASN A 204 21.51 23.18 5.42
CA ASN A 204 20.29 22.78 6.11
C ASN A 204 19.09 23.71 5.76
N GLN A 205 19.20 24.48 4.68
CA GLN A 205 18.11 25.27 4.13
C GLN A 205 17.89 24.95 2.66
N TYR A 206 16.62 24.99 2.24
CA TYR A 206 16.22 24.85 0.84
C TYR A 206 15.31 25.99 0.41
N LEU A 207 15.28 26.28 -0.89
CA LEU A 207 14.43 27.31 -1.46
C LEU A 207 12.98 26.80 -1.55
N LEU A 208 12.01 27.59 -1.08
CA LEU A 208 10.58 27.33 -1.24
C LEU A 208 9.86 28.69 -1.42
N ASP A 209 9.14 28.85 -2.52
CA ASP A 209 8.39 30.06 -2.88
C ASP A 209 9.24 31.35 -2.77
N GLY A 210 10.51 31.24 -3.18
CA GLY A 210 11.47 32.37 -3.16
C GLY A 210 12.08 32.68 -1.79
N GLN A 211 11.87 31.84 -0.79
CA GLN A 211 12.42 32.00 0.55
C GLN A 211 13.26 30.78 0.96
N TRP A 212 14.33 31.03 1.74
CA TRP A 212 15.10 29.96 2.37
C TRP A 212 14.36 29.44 3.61
N VAL A 213 14.06 28.14 3.62
CA VAL A 213 13.33 27.43 4.67
C VAL A 213 14.26 26.39 5.29
N ASP A 214 14.29 26.29 6.61
CA ASP A 214 15.10 25.29 7.31
C ASP A 214 14.57 23.89 7.07
N LEU A 215 15.48 22.94 6.87
CA LEU A 215 15.18 21.50 6.99
C LEU A 215 14.99 21.17 8.48
N GLU A 216 14.00 20.37 8.78
CA GLU A 216 13.89 19.73 10.08
C GLU A 216 14.92 18.60 10.15
N VAL A 217 15.64 18.51 11.26
CA VAL A 217 16.71 17.53 11.44
C VAL A 217 16.44 16.70 12.68
N GLU A 218 16.28 15.40 12.47
CA GLU A 218 16.19 14.40 13.52
C GLU A 218 17.46 13.54 13.53
N THR A 219 17.58 12.67 14.53
CA THR A 219 18.69 11.71 14.61
C THR A 219 18.15 10.30 14.68
N ALA A 220 18.62 9.43 13.80
CA ALA A 220 18.37 7.99 13.85
C ALA A 220 19.56 7.26 14.47
N ASP A 221 19.31 6.50 15.52
CA ASP A 221 20.30 5.62 16.13
C ASP A 221 20.22 4.21 15.52
N ILE A 222 21.29 3.81 14.83
CA ILE A 222 21.40 2.52 14.17
C ILE A 222 22.34 1.62 14.97
N LEU A 223 21.79 0.59 15.59
CA LEU A 223 22.56 -0.37 16.37
C LEU A 223 23.13 -1.46 15.46
N VAL A 224 24.45 -1.42 15.24
CA VAL A 224 25.15 -2.38 14.38
C VAL A 224 25.87 -3.43 15.23
N LYS A 225 25.67 -4.71 14.93
CA LYS A 225 26.43 -5.81 15.51
C LYS A 225 27.77 -5.92 14.80
N LEU A 226 28.87 -5.71 15.53
CA LEU A 226 30.22 -5.85 15.01
C LEU A 226 30.69 -7.31 15.04
N PHE A 227 30.88 -7.88 16.24
CA PHE A 227 31.21 -9.29 16.40
C PHE A 227 30.87 -9.77 17.82
N GLY A 228 30.46 -11.02 17.95
CA GLY A 228 30.03 -11.58 19.24
C GLY A 228 28.93 -10.74 19.92
N PRO A 229 29.07 -10.34 21.19
CA PRO A 229 28.14 -9.48 21.88
C PRO A 229 28.36 -7.98 21.60
N LEU A 230 29.43 -7.61 20.91
CA LEU A 230 29.78 -6.21 20.68
C LEU A 230 28.80 -5.55 19.70
N ARG A 231 28.21 -4.44 20.13
CA ARG A 231 27.32 -3.58 19.37
C ARG A 231 27.93 -2.18 19.33
N TRP A 232 27.64 -1.47 18.24
CA TRP A 232 27.99 -0.07 18.07
C TRP A 232 26.78 0.71 17.58
N THR A 233 26.49 1.84 18.18
CA THR A 233 25.44 2.73 17.75
C THR A 233 26.02 3.78 16.81
N PHE A 234 25.50 3.87 15.61
CA PHE A 234 25.73 4.98 14.69
C PHE A 234 24.55 5.90 14.77
N SER A 235 24.81 7.19 14.94
CA SER A 235 23.78 8.21 14.94
C SER A 235 23.88 8.99 13.62
N GLU A 236 22.86 8.89 12.80
CA GLU A 236 22.80 9.53 11.48
C GLU A 236 21.71 10.61 11.47
N PRO A 237 21.95 11.77 10.87
CA PRO A 237 20.93 12.80 10.74
C PRO A 237 19.87 12.37 9.68
N LEU A 238 18.62 12.54 10.04
CA LEU A 238 17.47 12.43 9.15
C LEU A 238 16.98 13.84 8.84
N TYR A 239 16.80 14.14 7.58
CA TYR A 239 16.35 15.45 7.12
C TYR A 239 14.92 15.38 6.60
N PHE A 240 14.12 16.39 6.94
CA PHE A 240 12.76 16.52 6.45
C PHE A 240 12.51 17.92 5.92
N SER A 241 11.75 17.98 4.82
CA SER A 241 11.23 19.21 4.25
C SER A 241 9.69 19.18 4.28
N ARG A 242 9.05 20.25 3.83
CA ARG A 242 7.59 20.26 3.66
C ARG A 242 7.10 19.25 2.62
N HIS A 243 7.97 18.80 1.71
CA HIS A 243 7.66 17.78 0.71
C HIS A 243 7.65 16.38 1.34
N GLY A 244 8.50 16.11 2.32
CA GLY A 244 8.70 14.83 2.99
C GLY A 244 10.16 14.61 3.39
N PRO A 245 10.55 13.34 3.66
CA PRO A 245 11.93 12.96 3.96
C PRO A 245 12.89 13.38 2.85
N VAL A 246 14.11 13.78 3.24
CA VAL A 246 15.12 14.34 2.33
C VAL A 246 16.36 13.45 2.30
N LEU A 247 16.82 13.15 1.09
CA LEU A 247 18.08 12.48 0.80
C LEU A 247 19.08 13.49 0.23
N LYS A 248 20.21 13.67 0.90
CA LYS A 248 21.33 14.46 0.42
C LYS A 248 22.35 13.51 -0.24
N LEU A 249 22.45 13.58 -1.57
CA LEU A 249 23.29 12.73 -2.40
C LEU A 249 24.33 13.58 -3.13
N ASP A 250 25.41 12.96 -3.64
CA ASP A 250 26.48 13.69 -4.34
C ASP A 250 25.99 14.40 -5.61
N HIS A 251 24.95 13.88 -6.24
CA HIS A 251 24.35 14.40 -7.48
C HIS A 251 23.13 15.30 -7.26
N GLY A 252 22.67 15.50 -6.02
CA GLY A 252 21.54 16.35 -5.70
C GLY A 252 20.93 16.12 -4.35
N THR A 253 20.02 17.00 -3.97
CA THR A 253 19.21 16.87 -2.75
C THR A 253 17.77 16.67 -3.15
N PHE A 254 17.17 15.57 -2.70
CA PHE A 254 15.85 15.13 -3.11
C PHE A 254 14.94 14.92 -1.91
N ALA A 255 13.72 15.39 -2.01
CA ALA A 255 12.66 15.04 -1.08
C ALA A 255 11.72 14.01 -1.72
N VAL A 256 11.22 13.08 -0.93
CA VAL A 256 10.33 12.02 -1.40
C VAL A 256 8.98 12.13 -0.69
N ARG A 257 7.90 12.07 -1.47
CA ARG A 257 6.53 12.03 -0.96
C ARG A 257 5.80 10.84 -1.59
N TRP A 258 5.08 10.07 -0.82
CA TRP A 258 4.35 8.91 -1.35
C TRP A 258 2.96 8.80 -0.72
N ALA A 259 2.03 8.23 -1.47
CA ALA A 259 0.70 7.96 -0.98
C ALA A 259 0.74 6.85 0.10
N GLY A 260 0.09 7.13 1.23
CA GLY A 260 0.16 6.27 2.42
C GLY A 260 1.23 6.69 3.43
N MET A 261 1.99 7.76 3.17
CA MET A 261 2.91 8.33 4.16
C MET A 261 2.12 8.76 5.41
N GLY A 262 2.52 8.24 6.57
CA GLY A 262 1.84 8.52 7.82
C GLY A 262 0.58 7.70 8.08
N GLU A 263 0.16 6.81 7.17
CA GLU A 263 -1.02 5.96 7.36
C GLU A 263 -0.66 4.67 8.12
N ALA A 264 -1.35 4.39 9.21
CA ALA A 264 -1.15 3.20 10.05
C ALA A 264 -2.44 2.38 10.29
N ARG A 265 -3.59 2.81 9.74
CA ARG A 265 -4.92 2.23 9.99
C ARG A 265 -5.27 1.04 9.09
N THR A 266 -4.30 0.44 8.45
CA THR A 266 -4.52 -0.71 7.55
C THR A 266 -5.25 -1.86 8.22
N LEU A 267 -4.94 -2.12 9.51
CA LEU A 267 -5.58 -3.18 10.28
C LEU A 267 -7.09 -2.95 10.41
N GLU A 268 -7.49 -1.72 10.70
CA GLU A 268 -8.88 -1.29 10.79
C GLU A 268 -9.64 -1.53 9.48
N GLN A 269 -9.12 -1.05 8.35
CA GLN A 269 -9.78 -1.27 7.05
C GLN A 269 -9.95 -2.75 6.74
N TYR A 270 -8.93 -3.58 7.00
CA TYR A 270 -9.05 -5.02 6.76
C TYR A 270 -10.00 -5.72 7.72
N LEU A 271 -10.12 -5.28 8.98
CA LEU A 271 -11.12 -5.80 9.90
C LEU A 271 -12.54 -5.50 9.39
N ALA A 272 -12.78 -4.28 8.93
CA ALA A 272 -14.04 -3.90 8.30
C ALA A 272 -14.33 -4.73 7.04
N LEU A 273 -13.34 -4.96 6.18
CA LEU A 273 -13.47 -5.85 5.01
C LEU A 273 -13.80 -7.30 5.41
N ASN A 274 -13.16 -7.83 6.46
CA ASN A 274 -13.38 -9.20 6.95
C ASN A 274 -14.80 -9.39 7.50
N LYS A 275 -15.36 -8.35 8.14
CA LYS A 275 -16.71 -8.37 8.73
C LYS A 275 -17.82 -7.97 7.75
N ALA A 276 -17.49 -7.39 6.59
CA ALA A 276 -18.46 -6.96 5.58
C ALA A 276 -19.35 -8.12 5.13
N SER A 277 -20.65 -7.86 5.02
CA SER A 277 -21.68 -8.85 4.68
C SER A 277 -22.32 -8.62 3.31
N ASN A 278 -22.05 -7.48 2.67
CA ASN A 278 -22.57 -7.10 1.36
C ASN A 278 -21.62 -6.13 0.65
N GLN A 279 -21.91 -5.85 -0.63
CA GLN A 279 -21.09 -4.98 -1.46
C GLN A 279 -20.98 -3.55 -0.92
N ALA A 280 -22.05 -3.00 -0.34
CA ALA A 280 -22.04 -1.62 0.17
C ALA A 280 -21.10 -1.47 1.38
N GLU A 281 -21.12 -2.41 2.32
CA GLU A 281 -20.22 -2.45 3.47
C GLU A 281 -18.74 -2.67 3.01
N PHE A 282 -18.54 -3.53 2.00
CA PHE A 282 -17.23 -3.72 1.41
C PHE A 282 -16.69 -2.43 0.77
N GLU A 283 -17.52 -1.73 -0.01
CA GLU A 283 -17.16 -0.43 -0.62
C GLU A 283 -16.92 0.65 0.45
N GLN A 284 -17.68 0.65 1.54
CA GLN A 284 -17.47 1.55 2.65
C GLN A 284 -16.11 1.30 3.34
N ALA A 285 -15.74 0.04 3.54
CA ALA A 285 -14.42 -0.30 4.07
C ALA A 285 -13.30 0.11 3.10
N LEU A 286 -13.45 -0.07 1.78
CA LEU A 286 -12.48 0.43 0.80
C LEU A 286 -12.35 1.96 0.82
N ALA A 287 -13.46 2.67 1.06
CA ALA A 287 -13.47 4.13 1.11
C ALA A 287 -12.72 4.73 2.32
N MET A 288 -12.34 3.92 3.32
CA MET A 288 -11.45 4.33 4.41
C MET A 288 -10.08 4.77 3.89
N GLY A 289 -9.64 4.23 2.72
CA GLY A 289 -8.46 4.73 2.01
C GLY A 289 -7.14 4.55 2.76
N THR A 290 -6.95 3.43 3.47
CA THR A 290 -5.73 3.17 4.25
C THR A 290 -4.74 2.25 3.52
N GLN A 291 -5.14 1.72 2.35
CA GLN A 291 -4.32 0.89 1.48
C GLN A 291 -3.79 1.72 0.31
N PRO A 292 -2.48 1.95 0.19
CA PRO A 292 -1.91 2.77 -0.87
C PRO A 292 -2.35 2.33 -2.27
N SER A 293 -2.25 1.05 -2.58
CA SER A 293 -2.79 0.51 -3.84
C SER A 293 -2.88 -1.00 -3.81
N ILE A 294 -4.00 -1.53 -4.28
CA ILE A 294 -4.15 -2.96 -4.62
C ILE A 294 -5.47 -3.18 -5.36
N ASN A 295 -5.49 -4.04 -6.37
CA ASN A 295 -6.74 -4.47 -6.98
C ASN A 295 -7.53 -5.39 -6.06
N TYR A 296 -8.85 -5.23 -6.05
CA TYR A 296 -9.80 -6.17 -5.47
C TYR A 296 -10.68 -6.76 -6.57
N ILE A 297 -10.68 -8.08 -6.69
CA ILE A 297 -11.66 -8.85 -7.47
C ILE A 297 -12.64 -9.42 -6.48
N TYR A 298 -13.87 -8.96 -6.53
CA TYR A 298 -14.94 -9.18 -5.56
C TYR A 298 -16.02 -10.09 -6.13
N ALA A 299 -16.61 -10.89 -5.28
CA ALA A 299 -17.83 -11.63 -5.54
C ALA A 299 -18.63 -11.84 -4.23
N ASP A 300 -19.97 -11.86 -4.33
CA ASP A 300 -20.84 -12.10 -3.17
C ASP A 300 -21.95 -13.15 -3.42
N ALA A 301 -22.59 -13.54 -2.33
CA ALA A 301 -23.68 -14.51 -2.35
C ALA A 301 -24.98 -13.95 -3.00
N GLU A 302 -25.10 -12.63 -3.16
CA GLU A 302 -26.23 -11.99 -3.83
C GLU A 302 -26.12 -12.07 -5.36
N GLY A 303 -24.91 -12.29 -5.87
CA GLY A 303 -24.62 -12.44 -7.30
C GLY A 303 -23.78 -11.30 -7.87
N ASN A 304 -23.37 -10.34 -7.05
CA ASN A 304 -22.54 -9.25 -7.51
C ASN A 304 -21.11 -9.71 -7.73
N ILE A 305 -20.49 -9.15 -8.78
CA ILE A 305 -19.08 -9.29 -9.09
C ILE A 305 -18.49 -7.91 -9.39
N ALA A 306 -17.27 -7.65 -8.96
CA ALA A 306 -16.63 -6.36 -9.22
C ALA A 306 -15.10 -6.47 -9.32
N HIS A 307 -14.52 -5.53 -10.05
CA HIS A 307 -13.12 -5.18 -9.99
C HIS A 307 -12.98 -3.73 -9.51
N TYR A 308 -12.24 -3.53 -8.41
CA TYR A 308 -11.88 -2.22 -7.89
C TYR A 308 -10.38 -2.03 -8.04
N TYR A 309 -9.98 -1.02 -8.81
CA TYR A 309 -8.60 -0.58 -8.87
C TYR A 309 -8.33 0.36 -7.70
N ASN A 310 -8.24 -0.19 -6.49
CA ASN A 310 -8.05 0.63 -5.30
C ASN A 310 -6.68 1.31 -5.32
N ALA A 311 -6.66 2.62 -5.12
CA ALA A 311 -5.45 3.42 -4.94
C ALA A 311 -5.75 4.71 -4.18
N MET A 312 -4.83 5.11 -3.32
CA MET A 312 -4.83 6.42 -2.67
C MET A 312 -4.25 7.45 -3.64
N PHE A 313 -5.04 7.86 -4.62
CA PHE A 313 -4.60 8.83 -5.62
C PHE A 313 -4.41 10.22 -5.01
N PRO A 314 -3.19 10.79 -5.01
CA PRO A 314 -2.98 12.15 -4.57
C PRO A 314 -3.71 13.15 -5.47
N LYS A 315 -4.22 14.23 -4.88
CA LYS A 315 -4.76 15.37 -5.63
C LYS A 315 -3.61 16.21 -6.19
N ARG A 316 -3.03 15.75 -7.26
CA ARG A 316 -1.90 16.38 -7.94
C ARG A 316 -2.34 17.55 -8.81
N LEU A 317 -1.49 18.57 -8.90
CA LEU A 317 -1.71 19.71 -9.80
C LEU A 317 -1.60 19.24 -11.26
N GLU A 318 -2.60 19.60 -12.05
CA GLU A 318 -2.61 19.31 -13.49
C GLU A 318 -1.53 20.08 -14.25
N GLY A 319 -1.11 19.53 -15.40
CA GLY A 319 -0.13 20.18 -16.27
C GLY A 319 1.32 19.87 -15.94
N TRP A 320 1.58 18.81 -15.15
CA TRP A 320 2.90 18.32 -14.81
C TRP A 320 3.00 16.83 -15.09
N ASP A 321 4.18 16.41 -15.51
CA ASP A 321 4.55 14.98 -15.59
C ASP A 321 5.07 14.52 -14.23
N TRP A 322 4.22 13.89 -13.44
CA TRP A 322 4.51 13.43 -12.10
C TRP A 322 5.44 12.20 -12.03
N GLN A 323 5.76 11.59 -13.17
CA GLN A 323 6.75 10.52 -13.27
C GLN A 323 8.19 11.05 -13.30
N LYS A 324 8.37 12.36 -13.51
CA LYS A 324 9.66 13.05 -13.46
C LYS A 324 9.93 13.60 -12.06
N ASP A 325 11.16 14.04 -11.83
CA ASP A 325 11.47 14.83 -10.65
C ASP A 325 10.77 16.20 -10.74
N LEU A 326 10.17 16.62 -9.65
CA LEU A 326 9.46 17.88 -9.57
C LEU A 326 10.36 19.00 -9.01
N PRO A 327 10.17 20.26 -9.41
CA PRO A 327 10.89 21.35 -8.78
C PRO A 327 10.46 21.52 -7.31
N GLY A 328 11.43 21.42 -6.40
CA GLY A 328 11.22 21.47 -4.96
C GLY A 328 11.14 22.89 -4.37
N ASP A 329 11.19 23.91 -5.24
CA ASP A 329 11.07 25.32 -4.85
C ASP A 329 9.64 25.88 -4.88
N ARG A 330 8.64 24.99 -5.10
CA ARG A 330 7.23 25.33 -5.26
C ARG A 330 6.32 24.60 -4.28
N SER A 331 5.61 25.34 -3.46
CA SER A 331 4.66 24.74 -2.50
C SER A 331 3.36 24.23 -3.13
N ASP A 332 2.97 24.75 -4.31
CA ASP A 332 1.75 24.34 -5.02
C ASP A 332 1.84 22.94 -5.64
N LEU A 333 3.04 22.35 -5.69
CA LEU A 333 3.27 20.96 -6.08
C LEU A 333 3.22 20.00 -4.89
N ILE A 334 3.08 20.48 -3.66
CA ILE A 334 2.96 19.64 -2.46
C ILE A 334 1.48 19.31 -2.26
N TRP A 335 1.05 18.15 -2.78
CA TRP A 335 -0.33 17.69 -2.54
C TRP A 335 -0.56 17.36 -1.06
N GLN A 336 -1.78 17.60 -0.57
CA GLN A 336 -2.17 17.42 0.83
C GLN A 336 -3.25 16.35 0.99
N ASP A 337 -4.07 16.14 -0.05
CA ASP A 337 -5.26 15.32 -0.01
C ASP A 337 -5.22 14.20 -1.05
N TYR A 338 -6.14 13.24 -0.87
CA TYR A 338 -6.40 12.17 -1.82
C TYR A 338 -7.74 12.37 -2.53
N LEU A 339 -7.86 11.77 -3.71
CA LEU A 339 -9.15 11.65 -4.39
C LEU A 339 -10.06 10.68 -3.61
N PRO A 340 -11.39 10.90 -3.62
CA PRO A 340 -12.31 9.98 -2.95
C PRO A 340 -12.32 8.61 -3.65
N PHE A 341 -12.71 7.56 -2.92
CA PHE A 341 -12.83 6.20 -3.47
C PHE A 341 -13.70 6.13 -4.73
N SER A 342 -14.72 6.98 -4.85
CA SER A 342 -15.57 7.06 -6.05
C SER A 342 -14.81 7.49 -7.33
N ALA A 343 -13.60 8.01 -7.21
CA ALA A 343 -12.74 8.41 -8.34
C ALA A 343 -11.81 7.29 -8.83
N VAL A 344 -11.75 6.13 -8.16
CA VAL A 344 -10.93 5.02 -8.63
C VAL A 344 -11.59 4.29 -9.80
N PRO A 345 -10.84 3.73 -10.75
CA PRO A 345 -11.39 2.89 -11.80
C PRO A 345 -12.07 1.64 -11.23
N MET A 346 -13.30 1.37 -11.63
CA MET A 346 -14.02 0.19 -11.19
C MET A 346 -14.93 -0.38 -12.27
N THR A 347 -15.10 -1.70 -12.26
CA THR A 347 -16.05 -2.42 -13.10
C THR A 347 -16.97 -3.21 -12.20
N LYS A 348 -18.26 -2.91 -12.21
CA LYS A 348 -19.28 -3.59 -11.38
C LYS A 348 -20.34 -4.24 -12.26
N ASN A 349 -20.64 -5.51 -12.01
CA ASN A 349 -21.69 -6.29 -12.67
C ASN A 349 -21.73 -6.09 -14.21
N PRO A 350 -20.60 -6.29 -14.92
CA PRO A 350 -20.59 -6.10 -16.37
C PRO A 350 -21.50 -7.11 -17.06
N ALA A 351 -22.13 -6.69 -18.17
CA ALA A 351 -23.04 -7.54 -18.93
C ALA A 351 -22.37 -8.82 -19.49
N SER A 352 -21.05 -8.85 -19.56
CA SER A 352 -20.25 -10.04 -19.91
C SER A 352 -20.31 -11.16 -18.85
N GLY A 353 -20.74 -10.86 -17.62
CA GLY A 353 -20.85 -11.83 -16.52
C GLY A 353 -19.53 -12.21 -15.87
N PHE A 354 -18.43 -11.53 -16.15
CA PHE A 354 -17.16 -11.78 -15.47
C PHE A 354 -16.31 -10.52 -15.29
N VAL A 355 -15.47 -10.54 -14.28
CA VAL A 355 -14.36 -9.60 -14.09
C VAL A 355 -13.08 -10.37 -13.82
N PHE A 356 -11.95 -9.83 -14.25
CA PHE A 356 -10.64 -10.42 -13.99
C PHE A 356 -9.55 -9.35 -13.83
N ASN A 357 -8.49 -9.71 -13.15
CA ASN A 357 -7.22 -9.00 -13.20
C ASN A 357 -6.06 -10.01 -13.07
N ALA A 358 -4.99 -9.76 -13.82
CA ALA A 358 -3.74 -10.51 -13.80
C ALA A 358 -2.55 -9.55 -13.87
N ASN A 359 -2.58 -8.49 -13.03
CA ASN A 359 -1.63 -7.38 -13.00
C ASN A 359 -1.63 -6.59 -14.32
N ASN A 360 -2.80 -6.36 -14.87
CA ASN A 360 -3.04 -5.59 -16.09
C ASN A 360 -3.83 -4.34 -15.78
N THR A 361 -3.83 -3.44 -16.73
CA THR A 361 -4.61 -2.18 -16.70
C THR A 361 -6.06 -2.40 -16.25
N PRO A 362 -6.63 -1.49 -15.43
CA PRO A 362 -8.05 -1.56 -15.04
C PRO A 362 -9.01 -1.33 -16.20
N TYR A 363 -8.53 -0.75 -17.29
CA TYR A 363 -9.32 -0.48 -18.50
C TYR A 363 -9.70 -1.75 -19.27
N VAL A 364 -9.13 -2.89 -18.90
CA VAL A 364 -9.43 -4.21 -19.46
C VAL A 364 -9.60 -5.22 -18.33
N SER A 365 -10.64 -5.07 -17.54
CA SER A 365 -11.02 -5.99 -16.46
C SER A 365 -12.19 -6.91 -16.82
N SER A 366 -12.75 -6.75 -18.03
CA SER A 366 -13.86 -7.53 -18.58
C SER A 366 -13.88 -7.44 -20.13
N VAL A 367 -15.04 -7.63 -20.77
CA VAL A 367 -15.29 -7.36 -22.18
C VAL A 367 -16.59 -6.58 -22.36
N GLY A 368 -16.69 -5.78 -23.43
CA GLY A 368 -17.87 -5.00 -23.74
C GLY A 368 -17.99 -3.71 -22.92
N ALA A 369 -19.23 -3.24 -22.75
CA ALA A 369 -19.54 -1.99 -22.04
C ALA A 369 -19.43 -2.15 -20.50
N GLY A 370 -19.28 -1.02 -19.80
CA GLY A 370 -19.24 -0.97 -18.33
C GLY A 370 -17.85 -1.05 -17.72
N GLN A 371 -16.81 -1.03 -18.56
CA GLN A 371 -15.43 -0.89 -18.10
C GLN A 371 -15.01 0.58 -18.08
N PRO A 372 -14.12 1.00 -17.15
CA PRO A 372 -13.54 2.34 -17.18
C PRO A 372 -12.72 2.54 -18.46
N LYS A 373 -12.59 3.78 -18.91
CA LYS A 373 -11.80 4.13 -20.08
C LYS A 373 -10.70 5.08 -19.68
N ALA A 374 -9.52 4.96 -20.30
CA ALA A 374 -8.35 5.75 -19.95
C ALA A 374 -8.61 7.27 -20.03
N GLU A 375 -9.40 7.72 -21.00
CA GLU A 375 -9.76 9.12 -21.19
C GLU A 375 -10.69 9.71 -20.11
N GLU A 376 -11.22 8.89 -19.23
CA GLU A 376 -12.05 9.30 -18.09
C GLU A 376 -11.22 9.68 -16.86
N PHE A 377 -9.91 9.41 -16.89
CA PHE A 377 -8.99 9.60 -15.76
C PHE A 377 -7.84 10.54 -16.12
N SER A 378 -7.44 11.38 -15.16
CA SER A 378 -6.30 12.26 -15.37
C SER A 378 -4.99 11.46 -15.55
N PRO A 379 -4.11 11.86 -16.47
CA PRO A 379 -2.76 11.29 -16.57
C PRO A 379 -1.93 11.42 -15.28
N THR A 380 -2.24 12.40 -14.42
CA THR A 380 -1.55 12.60 -13.14
C THR A 380 -1.73 11.43 -12.16
N LEU A 381 -2.70 10.55 -12.39
CA LEU A 381 -2.95 9.36 -11.56
C LEU A 381 -1.96 8.23 -11.83
N GLY A 382 -1.26 8.29 -12.94
CA GLY A 382 -0.25 7.30 -13.28
C GLY A 382 -0.75 5.86 -13.37
N ILE A 383 -1.96 5.66 -13.89
CA ILE A 383 -2.56 4.32 -14.01
C ILE A 383 -1.91 3.57 -15.18
N GLU A 384 -1.42 2.37 -14.91
CA GLU A 384 -0.78 1.53 -15.92
C GLU A 384 -1.73 1.16 -17.07
N THR A 385 -1.20 1.14 -18.30
CA THR A 385 -1.95 0.79 -19.51
C THR A 385 -1.59 -0.59 -20.09
N LYS A 386 -0.63 -1.28 -19.49
CA LYS A 386 -0.09 -2.55 -19.98
C LYS A 386 -1.05 -3.72 -19.78
N MET A 387 -0.91 -4.71 -20.68
CA MET A 387 -1.54 -6.02 -20.59
C MET A 387 -0.47 -7.10 -20.36
N THR A 388 -0.74 -8.03 -19.46
CA THR A 388 0.12 -9.20 -19.28
C THR A 388 -0.30 -10.36 -20.18
N ASN A 389 0.61 -11.30 -20.47
CA ASN A 389 0.28 -12.51 -21.24
C ASN A 389 -0.82 -13.34 -20.54
N ARG A 390 -0.84 -13.35 -19.21
CA ARG A 390 -1.90 -14.01 -18.42
C ARG A 390 -3.24 -13.33 -18.61
N ALA A 391 -3.29 -12.00 -18.59
CA ALA A 391 -4.50 -11.23 -18.84
C ALA A 391 -5.06 -11.47 -20.26
N HIS A 392 -4.20 -11.46 -21.28
CA HIS A 392 -4.60 -11.82 -22.64
C HIS A 392 -5.19 -13.24 -22.73
N ARG A 393 -4.61 -14.19 -21.98
CA ARG A 393 -5.12 -15.56 -21.96
C ARG A 393 -6.45 -15.66 -21.24
N LEU A 394 -6.58 -15.04 -20.06
CA LEU A 394 -7.85 -15.01 -19.31
C LEU A 394 -8.97 -14.38 -20.13
N ARG A 395 -8.73 -13.22 -20.73
CA ARG A 395 -9.71 -12.56 -21.59
C ARG A 395 -10.23 -13.46 -22.70
N ARG A 396 -9.35 -14.27 -23.33
CA ARG A 396 -9.76 -15.22 -24.40
C ARG A 396 -10.49 -16.46 -23.89
N LEU A 397 -10.29 -16.86 -22.64
CA LEU A 397 -10.93 -18.01 -22.04
C LEU A 397 -12.32 -17.67 -21.47
N LEU A 398 -12.51 -16.43 -21.03
CA LEU A 398 -13.73 -15.96 -20.38
C LEU A 398 -14.72 -15.32 -21.38
N ALA A 399 -14.24 -14.77 -22.50
CA ALA A 399 -15.05 -14.22 -23.58
C ALA A 399 -15.45 -15.27 -24.62
#